data_662870df2edb26248a0389ffff19f27c
#
_entry.id   662870df2edb26248a0389ffff19f27c
#
_cell.length_a   1.000
_cell.length_b   1.000
_cell.length_c   1.000
_cell.angle_alpha   90.00
_cell.angle_beta   90.00
_cell.angle_gamma   90.00
#
_symmetry.space_group_name_H-M   'P 1'
#
loop_
_entity.id
_entity.type
_entity.pdbx_description
1 polymer ?
#
loop_
_entity_poly.entity_id
_entity_poly.type
_entity_poly.pdbx_seq_one_letter_code
_entity_poly.pdbx_strand_id
1 'polypeptide(L)'
;MQVTIPKKAFNACFLPFLEDDSHRYLVLYGGAGSGKSVFAVQRFLVRMLAKPLCNLLVVRAVAATHRDSTYALFKQVIARWGLGSLFTCRDSDLRITCANGNGAIFKGLDDAEKLKSVTFPKGELTEIWVEEASEIRESDFNQLDVRLRGAGAHKQMVLTFNPVSVHHWLKGRFFDREDPRAAVLKSTYKDNRFLDEDYKRTLEGYRDTDPYYYGVYCLGEWGVLGQSFFDARQVTQRLGEVSPPRKQGEFLWKEGGFSWVDQPDGPVRIYREPVPGSAYVIGADTAGEGSDFNVAQVVDQDTGEQVCTLRGRMDEDLFAKQLYCLGLYYNTALLAVEANFSSYPIRELERLRYP
;
A
#
# COMPACT_ATOMS: atom_id res chain seq x y z
N MET A 1 21.12 35.07 -17.47
CA MET A 1 19.67 35.40 -17.29
C MET A 1 19.35 35.07 -15.84
N GLN A 2 18.79 36.01 -15.08
CA GLN A 2 18.36 35.77 -13.71
C GLN A 2 16.87 35.40 -13.72
N VAL A 3 16.53 34.25 -13.13
CA VAL A 3 15.16 33.79 -12.96
C VAL A 3 14.75 33.97 -11.51
N THR A 4 13.67 34.67 -11.25
CA THR A 4 13.11 34.86 -9.91
C THR A 4 11.72 34.24 -9.84
N ILE A 5 11.58 33.21 -9.00
CA ILE A 5 10.29 32.57 -8.75
C ILE A 5 9.83 32.96 -7.33
N PRO A 6 8.75 33.73 -7.20
CA PRO A 6 8.33 34.22 -5.88
C PRO A 6 7.77 33.09 -5.02
N LYS A 7 8.01 33.11 -3.70
CA LYS A 7 7.47 32.11 -2.75
C LYS A 7 5.95 31.93 -2.84
N LYS A 8 5.23 32.97 -3.25
CA LYS A 8 3.78 32.92 -3.50
C LYS A 8 3.36 32.00 -4.67
N ALA A 9 4.31 31.50 -5.47
CA ALA A 9 4.00 30.52 -6.51
C ALA A 9 3.79 29.11 -5.96
N PHE A 10 4.11 28.88 -4.69
CA PHE A 10 4.01 27.57 -4.01
C PHE A 10 2.94 27.61 -2.93
N ASN A 11 2.34 26.47 -2.61
CA ASN A 11 1.58 26.31 -1.37
C ASN A 11 2.52 26.33 -0.17
N ALA A 12 2.13 27.00 0.90
CA ALA A 12 2.98 27.28 2.05
C ALA A 12 3.51 26.01 2.74
N CYS A 13 2.68 24.96 2.83
CA CYS A 13 3.03 23.67 3.45
C CYS A 13 4.24 22.99 2.81
N PHE A 14 4.50 23.24 1.52
CA PHE A 14 5.59 22.61 0.78
C PHE A 14 6.91 23.40 0.83
N LEU A 15 6.90 24.65 1.26
CA LEU A 15 8.09 25.51 1.24
C LEU A 15 9.31 24.93 1.98
N PRO A 16 9.17 24.25 3.13
CA PRO A 16 10.31 23.62 3.82
C PRO A 16 11.01 22.56 2.98
N PHE A 17 10.33 21.96 2.02
CA PHE A 17 10.84 20.86 1.19
C PHE A 17 11.38 21.33 -0.17
N LEU A 18 11.27 22.62 -0.49
CA LEU A 18 11.68 23.15 -1.79
C LEU A 18 13.17 22.96 -2.04
N GLU A 19 13.99 23.22 -1.02
CA GLU A 19 15.46 23.16 -1.06
C GLU A 19 16.03 22.06 -0.18
N ASP A 20 15.20 21.12 0.30
CA ASP A 20 15.68 20.03 1.15
C ASP A 20 16.63 19.12 0.38
N ASP A 21 17.88 19.12 0.81
CA ASP A 21 18.98 18.27 0.33
C ASP A 21 19.43 17.25 1.41
N SER A 22 18.82 17.26 2.60
CA SER A 22 19.25 16.45 3.74
C SER A 22 18.66 15.05 3.75
N HIS A 23 17.46 14.88 3.18
CA HIS A 23 16.77 13.61 3.18
C HIS A 23 16.94 12.88 1.84
N ARG A 24 17.07 11.54 1.92
CA ARG A 24 17.09 10.69 0.72
C ARG A 24 15.67 10.51 0.14
N TYR A 25 14.65 10.51 0.98
CA TYR A 25 13.27 10.33 0.57
C TYR A 25 12.41 11.53 1.00
N LEU A 26 11.71 12.13 0.06
CA LEU A 26 10.63 13.06 0.34
C LEU A 26 9.30 12.36 0.05
N VAL A 27 8.54 12.09 1.10
CA VAL A 27 7.26 11.38 1.04
C VAL A 27 6.13 12.39 1.16
N LEU A 28 5.54 12.76 0.03
CA LEU A 28 4.45 13.72 -0.08
C LEU A 28 3.13 12.94 -0.26
N TYR A 29 2.35 12.81 0.79
CA TYR A 29 1.12 12.05 0.75
C TYR A 29 -0.09 12.88 1.17
N GLY A 30 -1.29 12.39 0.84
CA GLY A 30 -2.52 13.05 1.26
C GLY A 30 -3.61 13.04 0.21
N GLY A 31 -4.60 13.93 0.38
CA GLY A 31 -5.80 13.96 -0.45
C GLY A 31 -5.60 14.45 -1.88
N ALA A 32 -6.61 14.21 -2.71
CA ALA A 32 -6.73 14.80 -4.04
C ALA A 32 -6.82 16.33 -3.93
N GLY A 33 -6.35 17.03 -4.96
CA GLY A 33 -6.37 18.48 -4.97
C GLY A 33 -5.39 19.16 -4.02
N SER A 34 -4.57 18.43 -3.25
CA SER A 34 -3.62 19.03 -2.30
C SER A 34 -2.43 19.77 -2.96
N GLY A 35 -2.17 19.51 -4.24
CA GLY A 35 -1.08 20.17 -4.99
C GLY A 35 0.26 19.44 -4.92
N LYS A 36 0.34 18.21 -4.41
CA LYS A 36 1.55 17.39 -4.31
C LYS A 36 2.32 17.28 -5.62
N SER A 37 1.66 16.83 -6.69
CA SER A 37 2.26 16.62 -8.01
C SER A 37 2.69 17.95 -8.65
N VAL A 38 1.91 19.02 -8.47
CA VAL A 38 2.27 20.37 -8.92
C VAL A 38 3.53 20.84 -8.19
N PHE A 39 3.60 20.66 -6.88
CA PHE A 39 4.80 21.02 -6.11
C PHE A 39 6.02 20.20 -6.53
N ALA A 40 5.88 18.90 -6.76
CA ALA A 40 6.98 18.06 -7.25
C ALA A 40 7.57 18.62 -8.55
N VAL A 41 6.72 18.95 -9.54
CA VAL A 41 7.15 19.58 -10.79
C VAL A 41 7.82 20.94 -10.54
N GLN A 42 7.22 21.80 -9.74
CA GLN A 42 7.75 23.12 -9.40
C GLN A 42 9.14 23.00 -8.77
N ARG A 43 9.29 22.10 -7.81
CA ARG A 43 10.55 21.80 -7.14
C ARG A 43 11.62 21.33 -8.12
N PHE A 44 11.31 20.39 -9.00
CA PHE A 44 12.28 19.88 -9.96
C PHE A 44 12.69 20.94 -10.99
N LEU A 45 11.78 21.78 -11.45
CA LEU A 45 12.16 22.90 -12.34
C LEU A 45 13.10 23.89 -11.66
N VAL A 46 12.83 24.25 -10.39
CA VAL A 46 13.76 25.09 -9.60
C VAL A 46 15.12 24.43 -9.47
N ARG A 47 15.16 23.14 -9.13
CA ARG A 47 16.42 22.40 -8.96
C ARG A 47 17.18 22.24 -10.27
N MET A 48 16.49 21.95 -11.37
CA MET A 48 17.13 21.88 -12.71
C MET A 48 17.76 23.21 -13.13
N LEU A 49 17.19 24.35 -12.71
CA LEU A 49 17.74 25.67 -12.97
C LEU A 49 18.92 26.01 -12.03
N ALA A 50 18.80 25.70 -10.75
CA ALA A 50 19.71 26.16 -9.71
C ALA A 50 20.92 25.23 -9.48
N LYS A 51 20.75 23.91 -9.63
CA LYS A 51 21.81 22.94 -9.33
C LYS A 51 22.72 22.71 -10.55
N PRO A 52 24.02 22.52 -10.34
CA PRO A 52 24.97 22.23 -11.44
C PRO A 52 24.68 20.87 -12.09
N LEU A 53 24.09 19.94 -11.32
CA LEU A 53 23.64 18.64 -11.77
C LEU A 53 22.32 18.30 -11.10
N CYS A 54 21.26 18.15 -11.90
CA CYS A 54 19.93 17.68 -11.48
C CYS A 54 19.29 16.92 -12.65
N ASN A 55 19.56 15.63 -12.71
CA ASN A 55 18.99 14.73 -13.70
C ASN A 55 17.88 13.90 -13.05
N LEU A 56 16.68 14.01 -13.59
CA LEU A 56 15.44 13.48 -13.04
C LEU A 56 14.93 12.29 -13.86
N LEU A 57 14.60 11.21 -13.19
CA LEU A 57 13.77 10.14 -13.72
C LEU A 57 12.38 10.25 -13.10
N VAL A 58 11.35 10.48 -13.93
CA VAL A 58 9.94 10.47 -13.51
C VAL A 58 9.35 9.10 -13.80
N VAL A 59 8.75 8.49 -12.80
CA VAL A 59 8.24 7.11 -12.87
C VAL A 59 6.77 7.04 -12.50
N ARG A 60 6.01 6.27 -13.26
CA ARG A 60 4.66 5.78 -12.96
C ARG A 60 4.58 4.28 -13.20
N ALA A 61 3.53 3.63 -12.71
CA ALA A 61 3.28 2.22 -12.99
C ALA A 61 3.22 1.93 -14.52
N VAL A 62 2.54 2.79 -15.28
CA VAL A 62 2.33 2.63 -16.72
C VAL A 62 2.90 3.82 -17.50
N ALA A 63 3.78 3.55 -18.48
CA ALA A 63 4.48 4.57 -19.27
C ALA A 63 3.54 5.51 -20.04
N ALA A 64 2.48 4.98 -20.63
CA ALA A 64 1.55 5.76 -21.47
C ALA A 64 0.88 6.90 -20.71
N THR A 65 0.67 6.76 -19.40
CA THR A 65 0.00 7.77 -18.57
C THR A 65 0.79 9.07 -18.38
N HIS A 66 2.10 9.05 -18.63
CA HIS A 66 2.94 10.26 -18.48
C HIS A 66 2.54 11.39 -19.42
N ARG A 67 2.16 11.07 -20.68
CA ARG A 67 1.88 12.06 -21.73
C ARG A 67 0.83 13.06 -21.29
N ASP A 68 -0.26 12.58 -20.72
CA ASP A 68 -1.41 13.38 -20.34
C ASP A 68 -1.42 13.79 -18.85
N SER A 69 -0.43 13.33 -18.08
CA SER A 69 -0.28 13.63 -16.64
C SER A 69 1.01 14.40 -16.34
N THR A 70 2.04 13.71 -15.85
CA THR A 70 3.27 14.34 -15.35
C THR A 70 4.00 15.16 -16.40
N TYR A 71 4.13 14.64 -17.64
CA TYR A 71 4.79 15.38 -18.72
C TYR A 71 4.01 16.63 -19.12
N ALA A 72 2.69 16.51 -19.27
CA ALA A 72 1.81 17.65 -19.52
C ALA A 72 1.90 18.69 -18.39
N LEU A 73 1.97 18.23 -17.14
CA LEU A 73 2.09 19.10 -15.98
C LEU A 73 3.41 19.90 -15.98
N PHE A 74 4.55 19.27 -16.35
CA PHE A 74 5.79 20.00 -16.56
C PHE A 74 5.64 21.10 -17.61
N LYS A 75 5.07 20.80 -18.77
CA LYS A 75 4.84 21.77 -19.84
C LYS A 75 3.95 22.94 -19.35
N GLN A 76 2.90 22.65 -18.59
CA GLN A 76 2.02 23.67 -18.02
C GLN A 76 2.77 24.60 -17.04
N VAL A 77 3.58 24.04 -16.15
CA VAL A 77 4.32 24.87 -15.17
C VAL A 77 5.43 25.68 -15.87
N ILE A 78 6.13 25.09 -16.85
CA ILE A 78 7.12 25.80 -17.68
C ILE A 78 6.47 27.00 -18.39
N ALA A 79 5.31 26.79 -19.01
CA ALA A 79 4.56 27.85 -19.68
C ALA A 79 4.08 28.92 -18.68
N ARG A 80 3.47 28.51 -17.56
CA ARG A 80 2.95 29.41 -16.51
C ARG A 80 4.04 30.30 -15.92
N TRP A 81 5.27 29.80 -15.81
CA TRP A 81 6.40 30.55 -15.26
C TRP A 81 7.22 31.30 -16.32
N GLY A 82 6.81 31.22 -17.59
CA GLY A 82 7.52 31.89 -18.70
C GLY A 82 8.92 31.32 -18.97
N LEU A 83 9.14 30.03 -18.67
CA LEU A 83 10.46 29.39 -18.77
C LEU A 83 10.73 28.72 -20.11
N GLY A 84 9.89 28.94 -21.13
CA GLY A 84 9.97 28.26 -22.44
C GLY A 84 11.32 28.43 -23.15
N SER A 85 12.02 29.55 -22.94
CA SER A 85 13.36 29.77 -23.51
C SER A 85 14.47 28.97 -22.81
N LEU A 86 14.20 28.44 -21.62
CA LEU A 86 15.19 27.69 -20.79
C LEU A 86 14.96 26.18 -20.83
N PHE A 87 13.81 25.73 -21.28
CA PHE A 87 13.45 24.31 -21.32
C PHE A 87 13.00 23.90 -22.71
N THR A 88 13.58 22.81 -23.22
CA THR A 88 13.16 22.15 -24.45
C THR A 88 12.39 20.89 -24.09
N CYS A 89 11.11 20.79 -24.53
CA CYS A 89 10.26 19.62 -24.35
C CYS A 89 10.21 18.84 -25.67
N ARG A 90 10.54 17.54 -25.62
CA ARG A 90 10.49 16.65 -26.76
C ARG A 90 9.42 15.59 -26.54
N ASP A 91 8.36 15.68 -27.34
CA ASP A 91 7.15 14.85 -27.18
C ASP A 91 7.34 13.41 -27.68
N SER A 92 8.32 13.16 -28.58
CA SER A 92 8.56 11.83 -29.18
C SER A 92 9.03 10.79 -28.16
N ASP A 93 9.92 11.17 -27.28
CA ASP A 93 10.54 10.30 -26.26
C ASP A 93 10.31 10.78 -24.82
N LEU A 94 9.36 11.71 -24.65
CA LEU A 94 9.00 12.33 -23.38
C LEU A 94 10.24 12.76 -22.58
N ARG A 95 10.95 13.73 -23.10
CA ARG A 95 12.16 14.27 -22.50
C ARG A 95 12.06 15.79 -22.36
N ILE A 96 12.53 16.30 -21.24
CA ILE A 96 12.68 17.73 -20.97
C ILE A 96 14.14 18.00 -20.70
N THR A 97 14.71 19.02 -21.38
CA THR A 97 16.12 19.41 -21.22
C THR A 97 16.17 20.89 -20.84
N CYS A 98 16.92 21.20 -19.78
CA CYS A 98 17.23 22.57 -19.38
C CYS A 98 18.43 23.08 -20.17
N ALA A 99 18.49 24.39 -20.42
CA ALA A 99 19.59 25.04 -21.14
C ALA A 99 20.98 24.81 -20.51
N ASN A 100 21.06 24.52 -19.20
CA ASN A 100 22.31 24.16 -18.50
C ASN A 100 22.75 22.70 -18.66
N GLY A 101 21.96 21.90 -19.39
CA GLY A 101 22.21 20.49 -19.65
C GLY A 101 21.56 19.49 -18.69
N ASN A 102 20.90 19.96 -17.63
CA ASN A 102 20.09 19.12 -16.76
C ASN A 102 18.85 18.60 -17.51
N GLY A 103 18.36 17.41 -17.16
CA GLY A 103 17.25 16.79 -17.91
C GLY A 103 16.28 15.99 -17.05
N ALA A 104 15.06 15.80 -17.59
CA ALA A 104 14.07 14.89 -17.06
C ALA A 104 13.65 13.87 -18.14
N ILE A 105 13.55 12.60 -17.75
CA ILE A 105 13.13 11.46 -18.57
C ILE A 105 11.95 10.81 -17.89
N PHE A 106 10.95 10.38 -18.66
CA PHE A 106 9.71 9.79 -18.14
C PHE A 106 9.64 8.32 -18.55
N LYS A 107 9.41 7.42 -17.61
CA LYS A 107 9.37 5.98 -17.83
C LYS A 107 8.30 5.29 -16.97
N GLY A 108 7.68 4.24 -17.53
CA GLY A 108 6.83 3.32 -16.76
C GLY A 108 7.62 2.15 -16.19
N LEU A 109 7.03 1.47 -15.22
CA LEU A 109 7.53 0.23 -14.65
C LEU A 109 7.03 -1.02 -15.39
N ASP A 110 6.08 -0.84 -16.30
CA ASP A 110 5.61 -1.86 -17.24
C ASP A 110 6.73 -2.39 -18.17
N ASP A 111 7.84 -1.67 -18.27
CA ASP A 111 9.06 -2.11 -18.97
C ASP A 111 10.30 -1.85 -18.10
N ALA A 112 10.49 -2.69 -17.09
CA ALA A 112 11.61 -2.58 -16.15
C ALA A 112 13.00 -2.71 -16.81
N GLU A 113 13.10 -3.36 -17.98
CA GLU A 113 14.36 -3.45 -18.73
C GLU A 113 14.79 -2.11 -19.32
N LYS A 114 13.85 -1.31 -19.81
CA LYS A 114 14.14 0.04 -20.31
C LYS A 114 14.63 1.01 -19.23
N LEU A 115 14.35 0.72 -17.98
CA LEU A 115 14.92 1.47 -16.88
C LEU A 115 16.43 1.24 -16.74
N LYS A 116 16.94 0.06 -17.10
CA LYS A 116 18.38 -0.28 -16.96
C LYS A 116 19.27 0.59 -17.83
N SER A 117 18.75 1.15 -18.91
CA SER A 117 19.48 1.92 -19.93
C SER A 117 19.28 3.44 -19.84
N VAL A 118 18.68 3.97 -18.76
CA VAL A 118 18.48 5.42 -18.60
C VAL A 118 19.83 6.12 -18.44
N THR A 119 20.16 6.95 -19.40
CA THR A 119 21.38 7.76 -19.41
C THR A 119 21.05 9.21 -19.74
N PHE A 120 21.85 10.12 -19.22
CA PHE A 120 21.73 11.56 -19.47
C PHE A 120 22.94 12.05 -20.27
N PRO A 121 22.78 13.04 -21.16
CA PRO A 121 23.89 13.61 -21.93
C PRO A 121 24.97 14.23 -21.05
N LYS A 122 24.59 14.71 -19.86
CA LYS A 122 25.51 15.33 -18.90
C LYS A 122 25.26 14.73 -17.52
N GLY A 123 26.28 14.06 -16.96
CA GLY A 123 26.27 13.55 -15.60
C GLY A 123 25.34 12.35 -15.37
N GLU A 124 25.15 12.01 -14.13
CA GLU A 124 24.41 10.83 -13.66
C GLU A 124 22.98 11.17 -13.23
N LEU A 125 22.17 10.14 -13.00
CA LEU A 125 20.85 10.25 -12.36
C LEU A 125 21.03 10.71 -10.90
N THR A 126 20.38 11.80 -10.52
CA THR A 126 20.44 12.37 -9.17
C THR A 126 19.10 12.39 -8.46
N GLU A 127 18.00 12.41 -9.21
CA GLU A 127 16.65 12.55 -8.68
C GLU A 127 15.74 11.51 -9.30
N ILE A 128 14.86 10.90 -8.49
CA ILE A 128 13.74 10.09 -8.98
C ILE A 128 12.45 10.66 -8.41
N TRP A 129 11.43 10.79 -9.23
CA TRP A 129 10.08 11.08 -8.80
C TRP A 129 9.18 9.90 -9.15
N VAL A 130 8.59 9.29 -8.13
CA VAL A 130 7.56 8.25 -8.27
C VAL A 130 6.21 8.91 -8.04
N GLU A 131 5.47 9.13 -9.12
CA GLU A 131 4.11 9.65 -9.08
C GLU A 131 3.12 8.49 -8.94
N GLU A 132 2.12 8.65 -8.10
CA GLU A 132 1.17 7.61 -7.67
C GLU A 132 1.92 6.38 -7.11
N ALA A 133 2.80 6.62 -6.13
CA ALA A 133 3.62 5.55 -5.54
C ALA A 133 2.81 4.42 -4.90
N SER A 134 1.52 4.62 -4.65
CA SER A 134 0.57 3.56 -4.24
C SER A 134 0.24 2.56 -5.36
N GLU A 135 0.61 2.84 -6.63
CA GLU A 135 0.38 1.92 -7.75
C GLU A 135 1.56 0.96 -7.99
N ILE A 136 2.72 1.18 -7.35
CA ILE A 136 3.93 0.38 -7.58
C ILE A 136 4.18 -0.62 -6.45
N ARG A 137 4.87 -1.70 -6.77
CA ARG A 137 5.28 -2.71 -5.78
C ARG A 137 6.56 -2.28 -5.05
N GLU A 138 6.76 -2.79 -3.84
CA GLU A 138 7.99 -2.54 -3.07
C GLU A 138 9.26 -3.02 -3.79
N SER A 139 9.16 -4.13 -4.54
CA SER A 139 10.26 -4.63 -5.36
C SER A 139 10.71 -3.62 -6.43
N ASP A 140 9.75 -2.91 -7.03
CA ASP A 140 10.03 -1.90 -8.05
C ASP A 140 10.66 -0.65 -7.42
N PHE A 141 10.15 -0.23 -6.25
CA PHE A 141 10.77 0.83 -5.46
C PHE A 141 12.23 0.50 -5.10
N ASN A 142 12.51 -0.72 -4.63
CA ASN A 142 13.86 -1.14 -4.27
C ASN A 142 14.81 -1.12 -5.47
N GLN A 143 14.34 -1.51 -6.66
CA GLN A 143 15.12 -1.39 -7.89
C GLN A 143 15.46 0.06 -8.26
N LEU A 144 14.51 0.99 -8.08
CA LEU A 144 14.73 2.41 -8.31
C LEU A 144 15.71 2.99 -7.29
N ASP A 145 15.59 2.61 -6.02
CA ASP A 145 16.45 3.11 -4.94
C ASP A 145 17.92 2.74 -5.15
N VAL A 146 18.21 1.51 -5.58
CA VAL A 146 19.57 1.06 -5.92
C VAL A 146 20.14 1.81 -7.14
N ARG A 147 19.30 2.38 -8.00
CA ARG A 147 19.75 3.17 -9.17
C ARG A 147 20.24 4.56 -8.81
N LEU A 148 19.80 5.14 -7.72
CA LEU A 148 20.35 6.38 -7.17
C LEU A 148 21.74 6.14 -6.56
N ARG A 149 22.71 5.84 -7.42
CA ARG A 149 24.10 5.56 -7.09
C ARG A 149 25.03 6.53 -7.86
N GLY A 150 26.32 6.56 -7.53
CA GLY A 150 27.33 7.40 -8.17
C GLY A 150 27.98 8.37 -7.18
N ALA A 151 28.97 9.12 -7.62
CA ALA A 151 29.84 9.97 -6.78
C ALA A 151 29.21 11.34 -6.42
N GLY A 152 28.08 11.73 -7.02
CA GLY A 152 27.43 13.02 -6.78
C GLY A 152 26.91 13.17 -5.35
N ALA A 153 27.08 14.37 -4.78
CA ALA A 153 26.77 14.66 -3.37
C ALA A 153 25.28 14.53 -3.00
N HIS A 154 24.36 14.69 -3.94
CA HIS A 154 22.92 14.68 -3.68
C HIS A 154 22.21 13.60 -4.50
N LYS A 155 21.43 12.79 -3.83
CA LYS A 155 20.58 11.74 -4.43
C LYS A 155 19.29 11.63 -3.65
N GLN A 156 18.19 11.96 -4.30
CA GLN A 156 16.89 12.02 -3.63
C GLN A 156 15.78 11.37 -4.45
N MET A 157 14.88 10.71 -3.75
CA MET A 157 13.63 10.17 -4.31
C MET A 157 12.45 10.92 -3.72
N VAL A 158 11.58 11.42 -4.57
CA VAL A 158 10.30 12.04 -4.19
C VAL A 158 9.19 11.04 -4.49
N LEU A 159 8.32 10.79 -3.52
CA LEU A 159 7.15 9.93 -3.63
C LEU A 159 5.90 10.78 -3.47
N THR A 160 4.98 10.69 -4.40
CA THR A 160 3.67 11.36 -4.32
C THR A 160 2.57 10.31 -4.43
N PHE A 161 1.63 10.29 -3.49
CA PHE A 161 0.52 9.31 -3.50
C PHE A 161 -0.64 9.69 -2.58
N ASN A 162 -1.77 9.04 -2.78
CA ASN A 162 -2.88 8.99 -1.84
C ASN A 162 -2.78 7.71 -0.99
N PRO A 163 -3.02 7.76 0.33
CA PRO A 163 -2.82 6.61 1.24
C PRO A 163 -4.01 5.65 1.18
N VAL A 164 -4.08 4.85 0.12
CA VAL A 164 -5.26 4.03 -0.21
C VAL A 164 -5.47 2.82 0.69
N SER A 165 -4.43 2.29 1.36
CA SER A 165 -4.54 1.10 2.22
C SER A 165 -3.52 1.09 3.35
N VAL A 166 -3.97 0.78 4.58
CA VAL A 166 -3.09 0.57 5.75
C VAL A 166 -2.14 -0.63 5.58
N HIS A 167 -2.47 -1.57 4.69
CA HIS A 167 -1.63 -2.74 4.41
C HIS A 167 -0.61 -2.51 3.29
N HIS A 168 -0.59 -1.30 2.71
CA HIS A 168 0.34 -0.99 1.65
C HIS A 168 1.78 -0.90 2.19
N TRP A 169 2.77 -1.37 1.42
CA TRP A 169 4.19 -1.37 1.80
C TRP A 169 4.73 0.03 2.19
N LEU A 170 4.19 1.09 1.57
CA LEU A 170 4.56 2.48 1.90
C LEU A 170 4.30 2.80 3.36
N LYS A 171 3.19 2.29 3.94
CA LYS A 171 2.87 2.51 5.36
C LYS A 171 3.90 1.84 6.25
N GLY A 172 4.16 0.55 6.05
CA GLY A 172 5.13 -0.21 6.83
C GLY A 172 6.55 0.37 6.75
N ARG A 173 6.92 0.94 5.58
CA ARG A 173 8.25 1.46 5.34
C ARG A 173 8.50 2.87 5.89
N PHE A 174 7.54 3.79 5.73
CA PHE A 174 7.75 5.21 6.00
C PHE A 174 6.94 5.76 7.17
N PHE A 175 6.00 4.98 7.73
CA PHE A 175 5.10 5.45 8.78
C PHE A 175 5.12 4.57 10.02
N ASP A 176 5.21 3.24 9.88
CA ASP A 176 5.26 2.32 11.02
C ASP A 176 6.70 2.16 11.56
N ARG A 177 7.68 2.59 10.78
CA ARG A 177 9.11 2.62 11.18
C ARG A 177 9.68 4.00 10.88
N GLU A 178 10.40 4.55 11.82
CA GLU A 178 11.15 5.78 11.59
C GLU A 178 12.36 5.50 10.68
N ASP A 179 12.42 6.16 9.53
CA ASP A 179 13.63 6.23 8.71
C ASP A 179 14.15 7.69 8.76
N PRO A 180 15.29 7.96 9.44
CA PRO A 180 15.82 9.31 9.56
C PRO A 180 16.24 9.91 8.22
N ARG A 181 16.28 9.11 7.16
CA ARG A 181 16.54 9.57 5.80
C ARG A 181 15.28 10.03 5.06
N ALA A 182 14.09 9.90 5.68
CA ALA A 182 12.83 10.25 5.08
C ALA A 182 12.21 11.48 5.75
N ALA A 183 11.81 12.46 4.94
CA ALA A 183 10.91 13.52 5.36
C ALA A 183 9.51 13.24 4.82
N VAL A 184 8.53 13.23 5.71
CA VAL A 184 7.14 12.89 5.41
C VAL A 184 6.25 14.10 5.58
N LEU A 185 5.48 14.45 4.56
CA LEU A 185 4.54 15.57 4.57
C LEU A 185 3.14 15.10 4.16
N LYS A 186 2.16 15.30 5.02
CA LYS A 186 0.73 15.20 4.71
C LYS A 186 0.22 16.52 4.16
N SER A 187 -0.57 16.46 3.09
CA SER A 187 -1.27 17.63 2.55
C SER A 187 -2.66 17.26 2.05
N THR A 188 -3.58 18.22 2.13
CA THR A 188 -4.97 18.06 1.73
C THR A 188 -5.39 19.22 0.81
N TYR A 189 -6.60 19.16 0.27
CA TYR A 189 -7.16 20.26 -0.49
C TYR A 189 -7.22 21.59 0.30
N LYS A 190 -7.27 21.52 1.64
CA LYS A 190 -7.28 22.69 2.54
C LYS A 190 -5.96 23.46 2.54
N ASP A 191 -4.86 22.76 2.23
CA ASP A 191 -3.52 23.34 2.14
C ASP A 191 -3.26 23.99 0.78
N ASN A 192 -4.17 23.79 -0.21
CA ASN A 192 -4.01 24.26 -1.57
C ASN A 192 -4.84 25.53 -1.82
N ARG A 193 -4.18 26.67 -1.74
CA ARG A 193 -4.79 27.98 -1.98
C ARG A 193 -5.15 28.27 -3.44
N PHE A 194 -4.74 27.44 -4.38
CA PHE A 194 -4.97 27.63 -5.80
C PHE A 194 -6.21 26.88 -6.31
N LEU A 195 -6.88 26.13 -5.44
CA LEU A 195 -8.14 25.47 -5.78
C LEU A 195 -9.29 26.48 -5.82
N ASP A 196 -10.15 26.32 -6.82
CA ASP A 196 -11.42 27.04 -6.85
C ASP A 196 -12.41 26.50 -5.78
N GLU A 197 -13.36 27.36 -5.44
CA GLU A 197 -14.33 27.06 -4.38
C GLU A 197 -15.35 25.98 -4.79
N ASP A 198 -15.62 25.80 -6.10
CA ASP A 198 -16.51 24.77 -6.60
C ASP A 198 -15.90 23.37 -6.40
N TYR A 199 -14.62 23.23 -6.72
CA TYR A 199 -13.92 21.98 -6.51
C TYR A 199 -13.83 21.63 -5.00
N LYS A 200 -13.59 22.61 -4.14
CA LYS A 200 -13.61 22.42 -2.69
C LYS A 200 -14.97 21.93 -2.19
N ARG A 201 -16.06 22.58 -2.67
CA ARG A 201 -17.44 22.16 -2.35
C ARG A 201 -17.72 20.73 -2.82
N THR A 202 -17.24 20.36 -4.00
CA THR A 202 -17.37 18.99 -4.50
C THR A 202 -16.68 17.98 -3.57
N LEU A 203 -15.45 18.27 -3.14
CA LEU A 203 -14.73 17.40 -2.19
C LEU A 203 -15.44 17.32 -0.84
N GLU A 204 -15.95 18.44 -0.34
CA GLU A 204 -16.67 18.51 0.95
C GLU A 204 -18.00 17.77 0.91
N GLY A 205 -18.66 17.72 -0.25
CA GLY A 205 -19.89 16.94 -0.45
C GLY A 205 -19.72 15.44 -0.20
N TYR A 206 -18.53 14.90 -0.39
CA TYR A 206 -18.25 13.50 -0.08
C TYR A 206 -18.29 13.19 1.43
N ARG A 207 -18.16 14.20 2.30
CA ARG A 207 -18.25 14.00 3.76
C ARG A 207 -19.53 13.27 4.17
N ASP A 208 -20.65 13.63 3.54
CA ASP A 208 -21.96 13.11 3.89
C ASP A 208 -22.39 11.95 3.01
N THR A 209 -21.93 11.92 1.75
CA THR A 209 -22.33 10.91 0.76
C THR A 209 -21.43 9.68 0.76
N ASP A 210 -20.12 9.86 0.97
CA ASP A 210 -19.12 8.80 1.06
C ASP A 210 -18.00 9.20 2.04
N PRO A 211 -18.20 9.02 3.36
CA PRO A 211 -17.21 9.35 4.38
C PRO A 211 -15.87 8.63 4.22
N TYR A 212 -15.87 7.41 3.66
CA TYR A 212 -14.63 6.67 3.39
C TYR A 212 -13.83 7.35 2.27
N TYR A 213 -14.48 7.66 1.14
CA TYR A 213 -13.86 8.40 0.06
C TYR A 213 -13.33 9.75 0.55
N TYR A 214 -14.13 10.46 1.36
CA TYR A 214 -13.73 11.73 1.96
C TYR A 214 -12.48 11.58 2.84
N GLY A 215 -12.44 10.57 3.72
CA GLY A 215 -11.29 10.31 4.59
C GLY A 215 -10.01 10.04 3.77
N VAL A 216 -10.07 9.08 2.85
CA VAL A 216 -8.89 8.64 2.08
C VAL A 216 -8.49 9.65 1.01
N TYR A 217 -9.44 10.00 0.12
CA TYR A 217 -9.12 10.78 -1.09
C TYR A 217 -9.18 12.29 -0.88
N CYS A 218 -9.90 12.80 0.13
CA CYS A 218 -9.93 14.23 0.39
C CYS A 218 -9.03 14.62 1.56
N LEU A 219 -9.05 13.86 2.67
CA LEU A 219 -8.25 14.15 3.86
C LEU A 219 -6.90 13.44 3.91
N GLY A 220 -6.65 12.48 3.01
CA GLY A 220 -5.41 11.71 3.01
C GLY A 220 -5.21 10.87 4.27
N GLU A 221 -6.28 10.27 4.74
CA GLU A 221 -6.24 9.27 5.81
C GLU A 221 -5.93 7.90 5.20
N TRP A 222 -5.24 7.04 5.95
CA TRP A 222 -4.98 5.69 5.48
C TRP A 222 -6.27 4.90 5.39
N GLY A 223 -6.58 4.41 4.18
CA GLY A 223 -7.72 3.56 3.95
C GLY A 223 -7.56 2.20 4.64
N VAL A 224 -8.56 1.82 5.42
CA VAL A 224 -8.56 0.51 6.09
C VAL A 224 -8.75 -0.61 5.07
N LEU A 225 -9.42 -0.30 3.96
CA LEU A 225 -9.72 -1.24 2.88
C LEU A 225 -9.40 -0.58 1.53
N GLY A 226 -8.61 -1.28 0.71
CA GLY A 226 -8.52 -0.98 -0.73
C GLY A 226 -9.90 -1.19 -1.42
N GLN A 227 -9.94 -1.35 -2.75
CA GLN A 227 -11.17 -1.71 -3.46
C GLN A 227 -11.76 -2.98 -2.84
N SER A 228 -12.65 -2.81 -1.87
CA SER A 228 -13.28 -3.89 -1.13
C SER A 228 -14.64 -4.19 -1.74
N PHE A 229 -14.93 -5.47 -1.94
CA PHE A 229 -16.25 -5.95 -2.33
C PHE A 229 -17.31 -5.62 -1.24
N PHE A 230 -16.88 -5.55 0.02
CA PHE A 230 -17.73 -5.22 1.15
C PHE A 230 -17.72 -3.72 1.46
N ASP A 231 -18.86 -3.20 1.94
CA ASP A 231 -18.95 -1.81 2.39
C ASP A 231 -17.92 -1.51 3.49
N ALA A 232 -17.05 -0.54 3.22
CA ALA A 232 -15.94 -0.20 4.11
C ALA A 232 -16.39 0.25 5.51
N ARG A 233 -17.57 0.90 5.63
CA ARG A 233 -18.13 1.33 6.91
C ARG A 233 -18.57 0.13 7.75
N GLN A 234 -19.24 -0.85 7.11
CA GLN A 234 -19.64 -2.07 7.80
C GLN A 234 -18.44 -2.86 8.28
N VAL A 235 -17.38 -3.00 7.44
CA VAL A 235 -16.18 -3.69 7.86
C VAL A 235 -15.44 -2.95 8.98
N THR A 236 -15.33 -1.61 8.91
CA THR A 236 -14.72 -0.80 9.97
C THR A 236 -15.51 -0.91 11.28
N GLN A 237 -16.84 -0.86 11.20
CA GLN A 237 -17.70 -1.08 12.37
C GLN A 237 -17.47 -2.46 12.97
N ARG A 238 -17.49 -3.53 12.15
CA ARG A 238 -17.26 -4.90 12.60
C ARG A 238 -15.86 -5.11 13.18
N LEU A 239 -14.82 -4.49 12.62
CA LEU A 239 -13.47 -4.51 13.20
C LEU A 239 -13.42 -3.88 14.60
N GLY A 240 -14.19 -2.81 14.84
CA GLY A 240 -14.33 -2.21 16.17
C GLY A 240 -15.09 -3.09 17.18
N GLU A 241 -15.90 -4.02 16.72
CA GLU A 241 -16.68 -4.96 17.55
C GLU A 241 -15.91 -6.27 17.84
N VAL A 242 -14.78 -6.52 17.16
CA VAL A 242 -13.99 -7.74 17.34
C VAL A 242 -13.38 -7.77 18.75
N SER A 243 -13.76 -8.80 19.50
CA SER A 243 -13.18 -9.08 20.81
C SER A 243 -11.98 -10.02 20.70
N PRO A 244 -10.99 -9.91 21.61
CA PRO A 244 -9.92 -10.90 21.66
C PRO A 244 -10.47 -12.29 21.95
N PRO A 245 -9.77 -13.37 21.54
CA PRO A 245 -10.21 -14.73 21.86
C PRO A 245 -10.24 -14.94 23.38
N ARG A 246 -11.22 -15.69 23.85
CA ARG A 246 -11.33 -16.09 25.28
C ARG A 246 -10.22 -17.06 25.68
N LYS A 247 -9.83 -17.93 24.72
CA LYS A 247 -8.73 -18.89 24.86
C LYS A 247 -7.95 -18.96 23.56
N GLN A 248 -6.65 -19.16 23.68
CA GLN A 248 -5.77 -19.47 22.54
C GLN A 248 -4.84 -20.60 22.92
N GLY A 249 -4.66 -21.55 22.01
CA GLY A 249 -3.86 -22.74 22.27
C GLY A 249 -3.93 -23.76 21.15
N GLU A 250 -3.82 -25.04 21.53
CA GLU A 250 -3.94 -26.16 20.61
C GLU A 250 -4.61 -27.37 21.27
N PHE A 251 -5.16 -28.26 20.46
CA PHE A 251 -5.64 -29.56 20.91
C PHE A 251 -4.54 -30.61 20.81
N LEU A 252 -4.31 -31.36 21.88
CA LEU A 252 -3.51 -32.58 21.85
C LEU A 252 -4.42 -33.77 21.62
N TRP A 253 -4.32 -34.38 20.44
CA TRP A 253 -5.03 -35.59 20.10
C TRP A 253 -4.52 -36.77 20.94
N LYS A 254 -5.43 -37.60 21.41
CA LYS A 254 -5.15 -38.87 22.10
C LYS A 254 -6.09 -39.92 21.58
N GLU A 255 -5.67 -41.19 21.64
CA GLU A 255 -6.57 -42.31 21.34
C GLU A 255 -7.80 -42.27 22.26
N GLY A 256 -8.99 -42.12 21.67
CA GLY A 256 -10.26 -42.01 22.40
C GLY A 256 -10.61 -40.60 22.91
N GLY A 257 -9.87 -39.54 22.55
CA GLY A 257 -10.24 -38.19 22.95
C GLY A 257 -9.19 -37.12 22.61
N PHE A 258 -9.26 -36.03 23.34
CA PHE A 258 -8.32 -34.90 23.20
C PHE A 258 -8.12 -34.18 24.54
N SER A 259 -7.07 -33.38 24.66
CA SER A 259 -6.91 -32.41 25.73
C SER A 259 -6.54 -31.05 25.15
N TRP A 260 -6.90 -29.99 25.86
CA TRP A 260 -6.56 -28.62 25.49
C TRP A 260 -5.26 -28.17 26.19
N VAL A 261 -4.43 -27.39 25.50
CA VAL A 261 -3.24 -26.75 26.06
C VAL A 261 -3.27 -25.26 25.68
N ASP A 262 -3.24 -24.41 26.69
CA ASP A 262 -3.14 -22.97 26.49
C ASP A 262 -1.75 -22.60 25.98
N GLN A 263 -1.69 -21.87 24.85
CA GLN A 263 -0.47 -21.34 24.27
C GLN A 263 -0.75 -19.93 23.70
N PRO A 264 0.00 -18.90 24.11
CA PRO A 264 -0.21 -17.53 23.63
C PRO A 264 -0.19 -17.37 22.10
N ASP A 265 0.63 -18.17 21.41
CA ASP A 265 0.77 -18.19 19.95
C ASP A 265 0.16 -19.45 19.30
N GLY A 266 -0.69 -20.17 20.02
CA GLY A 266 -1.32 -21.40 19.53
C GLY A 266 -2.21 -21.17 18.32
N PRO A 267 -2.37 -22.17 17.44
CA PRO A 267 -3.09 -22.05 16.18
C PRO A 267 -4.62 -21.92 16.33
N VAL A 268 -5.17 -22.35 17.46
CA VAL A 268 -6.64 -22.33 17.72
C VAL A 268 -7.00 -21.12 18.58
N ARG A 269 -7.97 -20.34 18.13
CA ARG A 269 -8.52 -19.19 18.85
C ARG A 269 -10.00 -19.39 19.08
N ILE A 270 -10.41 -19.52 20.35
CA ILE A 270 -11.79 -19.73 20.77
C ILE A 270 -12.36 -18.39 21.24
N TYR A 271 -13.38 -17.89 20.53
CA TYR A 271 -14.09 -16.65 20.85
C TYR A 271 -15.33 -16.94 21.70
N ARG A 272 -15.99 -18.09 21.46
CA ARG A 272 -17.14 -18.55 22.23
C ARG A 272 -17.04 -20.06 22.45
N GLU A 273 -17.29 -20.48 23.70
CA GLU A 273 -17.35 -21.89 24.06
C GLU A 273 -18.56 -22.56 23.42
N PRO A 274 -18.49 -23.88 23.13
CA PRO A 274 -19.65 -24.62 22.63
C PRO A 274 -20.79 -24.61 23.64
N VAL A 275 -22.01 -24.39 23.15
CA VAL A 275 -23.22 -24.49 23.94
C VAL A 275 -23.78 -25.92 23.78
N PRO A 276 -24.06 -26.64 24.85
CA PRO A 276 -24.63 -27.99 24.74
C PRO A 276 -25.90 -28.00 23.91
N GLY A 277 -25.97 -28.90 22.92
CA GLY A 277 -27.14 -29.05 22.03
C GLY A 277 -27.17 -28.10 20.82
N SER A 278 -26.31 -27.08 20.75
CA SER A 278 -26.19 -26.26 19.54
C SER A 278 -25.43 -27.01 18.44
N ALA A 279 -25.82 -26.77 17.20
CA ALA A 279 -25.16 -27.32 16.03
C ALA A 279 -24.09 -26.35 15.49
N TYR A 280 -22.95 -26.92 15.08
CA TYR A 280 -21.82 -26.15 14.53
C TYR A 280 -21.38 -26.74 13.19
N VAL A 281 -20.83 -25.87 12.35
CA VAL A 281 -20.23 -26.26 11.06
C VAL A 281 -18.78 -25.75 11.03
N ILE A 282 -17.89 -26.57 10.50
CA ILE A 282 -16.47 -26.21 10.31
C ILE A 282 -16.16 -26.25 8.82
N GLY A 283 -15.83 -25.11 8.24
CA GLY A 283 -15.22 -25.01 6.92
C GLY A 283 -13.71 -25.02 7.05
N ALA A 284 -13.02 -25.89 6.31
CA ALA A 284 -11.57 -26.05 6.37
C ALA A 284 -10.94 -25.98 4.99
N ASP A 285 -9.90 -25.15 4.85
CA ASP A 285 -9.07 -24.99 3.66
C ASP A 285 -7.67 -25.54 3.94
N THR A 286 -7.18 -26.39 3.02
CA THR A 286 -5.90 -27.08 3.14
C THR A 286 -4.83 -26.39 2.32
N ALA A 287 -3.70 -26.09 2.97
CA ALA A 287 -2.50 -25.59 2.30
C ALA A 287 -1.54 -26.75 1.99
N GLY A 288 -0.90 -26.69 0.83
CA GLY A 288 0.16 -27.63 0.46
C GLY A 288 1.50 -27.33 1.12
N GLU A 289 2.52 -28.08 0.73
CA GLU A 289 3.90 -27.78 1.08
C GLU A 289 4.28 -26.38 0.57
N GLY A 290 4.45 -25.41 1.48
CA GLY A 290 4.77 -24.04 1.08
C GLY A 290 4.60 -23.01 2.20
N SER A 291 4.39 -21.76 1.79
CA SER A 291 4.27 -20.60 2.69
C SER A 291 2.86 -20.38 3.23
N ASP A 292 1.86 -21.08 2.73
CA ASP A 292 0.45 -20.87 3.06
C ASP A 292 0.04 -21.52 4.39
N PHE A 293 -1.11 -21.17 4.90
CA PHE A 293 -1.64 -21.66 6.16
C PHE A 293 -2.81 -22.63 5.90
N ASN A 294 -2.81 -23.74 6.66
CA ASN A 294 -4.04 -24.49 6.87
C ASN A 294 -4.98 -23.67 7.75
N VAL A 295 -6.24 -23.54 7.35
CA VAL A 295 -7.23 -22.69 8.04
C VAL A 295 -8.54 -23.45 8.23
N ALA A 296 -9.16 -23.30 9.41
CA ALA A 296 -10.52 -23.72 9.63
C ALA A 296 -11.32 -22.66 10.41
N GLN A 297 -12.61 -22.55 10.09
CA GLN A 297 -13.55 -21.62 10.71
C GLN A 297 -14.71 -22.41 11.31
N VAL A 298 -14.99 -22.19 12.57
CA VAL A 298 -16.18 -22.77 13.23
C VAL A 298 -17.26 -21.72 13.29
N VAL A 299 -18.44 -22.08 12.76
CA VAL A 299 -19.61 -21.22 12.70
C VAL A 299 -20.77 -21.90 13.47
N ASP A 300 -21.41 -21.13 14.33
CA ASP A 300 -22.66 -21.53 14.96
C ASP A 300 -23.76 -21.51 13.90
N GLN A 301 -24.43 -22.65 13.72
CA GLN A 301 -25.41 -22.82 12.64
C GLN A 301 -26.66 -21.95 12.83
N ASP A 302 -27.05 -21.69 14.08
CA ASP A 302 -28.30 -20.97 14.38
C ASP A 302 -28.10 -19.46 14.22
N THR A 303 -26.90 -18.94 14.59
CA THR A 303 -26.62 -17.49 14.58
C THR A 303 -25.82 -17.04 13.37
N GLY A 304 -25.14 -17.93 12.66
CA GLY A 304 -24.16 -17.60 11.61
C GLY A 304 -22.88 -16.97 12.17
N GLU A 305 -22.69 -16.98 13.49
CA GLU A 305 -21.55 -16.31 14.13
C GLU A 305 -20.32 -17.21 14.12
N GLN A 306 -19.17 -16.64 13.76
CA GLN A 306 -17.87 -17.31 13.87
C GLN A 306 -17.48 -17.42 15.34
N VAL A 307 -17.32 -18.62 15.85
CA VAL A 307 -17.05 -18.88 17.27
C VAL A 307 -15.63 -19.35 17.56
N CYS A 308 -14.92 -19.84 16.54
CA CYS A 308 -13.53 -20.29 16.67
C CYS A 308 -12.81 -20.24 15.33
N THR A 309 -11.49 -20.07 15.38
CA THR A 309 -10.61 -20.18 14.22
C THR A 309 -9.45 -21.12 14.54
N LEU A 310 -9.06 -21.92 13.56
CA LEU A 310 -7.80 -22.65 13.53
C LEU A 310 -6.99 -22.09 12.36
N ARG A 311 -5.76 -21.63 12.61
CA ARG A 311 -4.86 -21.16 11.56
C ARG A 311 -3.42 -21.48 11.93
N GLY A 312 -2.76 -22.31 11.14
CA GLY A 312 -1.39 -22.70 11.40
C GLY A 312 -0.67 -23.23 10.17
N ARG A 313 0.65 -23.18 10.21
CA ARG A 313 1.51 -23.93 9.29
C ARG A 313 1.83 -25.25 9.96
N MET A 314 1.23 -26.31 9.50
CA MET A 314 1.39 -27.65 10.05
C MET A 314 1.20 -28.69 8.94
N ASP A 315 1.73 -29.87 9.15
CA ASP A 315 1.55 -30.98 8.23
C ASP A 315 0.07 -31.41 8.18
N GLU A 316 -0.36 -31.99 7.08
CA GLU A 316 -1.77 -32.37 6.83
C GLU A 316 -2.31 -33.36 7.87
N ASP A 317 -1.44 -34.24 8.41
CA ASP A 317 -1.84 -35.21 9.44
C ASP A 317 -2.11 -34.52 10.78
N LEU A 318 -1.32 -33.51 11.15
CA LEU A 318 -1.56 -32.69 12.33
C LEU A 318 -2.79 -31.82 12.15
N PHE A 319 -2.99 -31.26 10.96
CA PHE A 319 -4.20 -30.47 10.65
C PHE A 319 -5.46 -31.33 10.78
N ALA A 320 -5.46 -32.55 10.21
CA ALA A 320 -6.59 -33.48 10.33
C ALA A 320 -6.88 -33.83 11.81
N LYS A 321 -5.87 -34.04 12.63
CA LYS A 321 -6.03 -34.28 14.09
C LYS A 321 -6.59 -33.06 14.82
N GLN A 322 -6.15 -31.85 14.45
CA GLN A 322 -6.72 -30.61 15.00
C GLN A 322 -8.19 -30.46 14.59
N LEU A 323 -8.53 -30.74 13.33
CA LEU A 323 -9.93 -30.72 12.85
C LEU A 323 -10.80 -31.75 13.59
N TYR A 324 -10.29 -32.97 13.80
CA TYR A 324 -10.98 -34.01 14.57
C TYR A 324 -11.30 -33.53 15.98
N CYS A 325 -10.30 -33.01 16.69
CA CYS A 325 -10.47 -32.52 18.06
C CYS A 325 -11.43 -31.32 18.12
N LEU A 326 -11.28 -30.38 17.19
CA LEU A 326 -12.09 -29.19 17.09
C LEU A 326 -13.57 -29.54 16.81
N GLY A 327 -13.81 -30.51 15.91
CA GLY A 327 -15.15 -30.99 15.61
C GLY A 327 -15.82 -31.64 16.82
N LEU A 328 -15.11 -32.51 17.54
CA LEU A 328 -15.62 -33.12 18.77
C LEU A 328 -15.86 -32.06 19.86
N TYR A 329 -14.96 -31.09 20.01
CA TYR A 329 -15.12 -30.02 20.98
C TYR A 329 -16.39 -29.19 20.73
N TYR A 330 -16.73 -28.94 19.46
CA TYR A 330 -17.94 -28.24 19.05
C TYR A 330 -19.10 -29.18 18.73
N ASN A 331 -19.46 -30.07 19.71
CA ASN A 331 -20.63 -30.96 19.70
C ASN A 331 -20.68 -31.85 18.45
N THR A 332 -19.58 -32.37 17.98
CA THR A 332 -19.50 -33.16 16.74
C THR A 332 -19.97 -32.35 15.54
N ALA A 333 -19.31 -31.21 15.32
CA ALA A 333 -19.63 -30.28 14.26
C ALA A 333 -19.52 -30.91 12.86
N LEU A 334 -20.38 -30.52 11.92
CA LEU A 334 -20.24 -30.91 10.52
C LEU A 334 -18.94 -30.36 9.93
N LEU A 335 -18.07 -31.24 9.45
CA LEU A 335 -16.81 -30.85 8.80
C LEU A 335 -16.97 -30.75 7.28
N ALA A 336 -16.69 -29.58 6.70
CA ALA A 336 -16.59 -29.35 5.28
C ALA A 336 -15.14 -29.01 4.92
N VAL A 337 -14.39 -30.00 4.43
CA VAL A 337 -12.97 -29.85 4.09
C VAL A 337 -12.83 -29.67 2.58
N GLU A 338 -12.12 -28.63 2.15
CA GLU A 338 -11.82 -28.40 0.74
C GLU A 338 -10.81 -29.45 0.22
N ALA A 339 -11.13 -30.06 -0.94
CA ALA A 339 -10.38 -31.16 -1.52
C ALA A 339 -9.63 -30.81 -2.82
N ASN A 340 -9.53 -29.50 -3.14
CA ASN A 340 -8.90 -29.01 -4.38
C ASN A 340 -7.40 -29.27 -4.44
N PHE A 341 -6.71 -29.21 -3.31
CA PHE A 341 -5.27 -29.44 -3.21
C PHE A 341 -4.95 -30.86 -2.75
N SER A 342 -5.52 -31.32 -1.66
CA SER A 342 -5.28 -32.64 -1.08
C SER A 342 -6.53 -33.23 -0.48
N SER A 343 -6.72 -34.54 -0.67
CA SER A 343 -7.78 -35.30 0.00
C SER A 343 -7.29 -36.02 1.28
N TYR A 344 -6.03 -35.80 1.66
CA TYR A 344 -5.43 -36.50 2.79
C TYR A 344 -6.16 -36.21 4.12
N PRO A 345 -6.49 -34.96 4.48
CA PRO A 345 -7.19 -34.68 5.73
C PRO A 345 -8.54 -35.38 5.83
N ILE A 346 -9.27 -35.50 4.70
CA ILE A 346 -10.56 -36.22 4.66
C ILE A 346 -10.34 -37.71 4.98
N ARG A 347 -9.38 -38.35 4.27
CA ARG A 347 -9.07 -39.77 4.50
C ARG A 347 -8.59 -40.04 5.92
N GLU A 348 -7.83 -39.11 6.51
CA GLU A 348 -7.38 -39.24 7.89
C GLU A 348 -8.54 -39.11 8.89
N LEU A 349 -9.48 -38.17 8.66
CA LEU A 349 -10.71 -38.06 9.46
C LEU A 349 -11.56 -39.32 9.39
N GLU A 350 -11.72 -39.94 8.20
CA GLU A 350 -12.37 -41.23 8.01
C GLU A 350 -11.64 -42.35 8.79
N ARG A 351 -10.27 -42.39 8.69
CA ARG A 351 -9.44 -43.37 9.43
C ARG A 351 -9.64 -43.23 10.95
N LEU A 352 -9.69 -41.97 11.43
CA LEU A 352 -9.94 -41.63 12.84
C LEU A 352 -11.41 -41.89 13.25
N ARG A 353 -12.29 -42.26 12.32
CA ARG A 353 -13.71 -42.49 12.51
C ARG A 353 -14.42 -41.27 13.11
N TYR A 354 -14.13 -40.09 12.51
CA TYR A 354 -14.91 -38.89 12.85
C TYR A 354 -16.39 -39.16 12.55
N PRO A 355 -17.32 -38.85 13.49
CA PRO A 355 -18.75 -39.17 13.38
C PRO A 355 -19.44 -38.53 12.19
#